data_d41e9a9fa9009621e870a0143f819c5f
#
_entry.id   d41e9a9fa9009621e870a0143f819c5f
#
_cell.length_a   1.000
_cell.length_b   1.000
_cell.length_c   1.000
_cell.angle_alpha   90.00
_cell.angle_beta   90.00
_cell.angle_gamma   90.00
#
_symmetry.space_group_name_H-M   'P 1'
#
loop_
_entity.id
_entity.type
_entity.pdbx_description
1 polymer ?
#
loop_
_entity_poly.entity_id
_entity_poly.type
_entity_poly.pdbx_seq_one_letter_code
_entity_poly.pdbx_strand_id
1 'polypeptide(L)'
;LIDLIIGTHSILSENITFNNLGLIIIDEEQSFGVEQKEKLKKLKPNANILTLSATPIPRTLQSSLLNLRDISLIKTPPVNRLNIKTYLMIGEERLLKKIIENELKRKGQIFFVTPRIQDVIELEKRFKKLFKNLNYSVIHSKLNSSTIDKVYNDFFSKKTDLLLSTAMIESGLDISNVNTIIINKPYLFGLSQLY
;
A
#
# COMPACT_ATOMS: atom_id res chain seq x y z
N LEU A 1 26.41 18.51 12.74
CA LEU A 1 25.87 18.73 11.38
C LEU A 1 25.14 17.45 10.98
N ILE A 2 23.94 17.58 10.47
CA ILE A 2 23.13 16.45 9.97
C ILE A 2 23.12 16.60 8.46
N ASP A 3 23.62 15.57 7.75
CA ASP A 3 23.74 15.57 6.29
C ASP A 3 22.53 14.94 5.59
N LEU A 4 21.82 14.03 6.27
CA LEU A 4 20.65 13.35 5.77
C LEU A 4 19.54 13.31 6.82
N ILE A 5 18.34 13.69 6.42
CA ILE A 5 17.13 13.58 7.24
C ILE A 5 16.12 12.70 6.48
N ILE A 6 15.61 11.68 7.17
CA ILE A 6 14.54 10.81 6.67
C ILE A 6 13.34 10.96 7.60
N GLY A 7 12.16 11.18 7.03
CA GLY A 7 10.95 11.34 7.83
C GLY A 7 9.68 11.40 6.98
N THR A 8 8.57 11.51 7.65
CA THR A 8 7.26 11.72 7.04
C THR A 8 7.04 13.20 6.69
N HIS A 9 5.84 13.57 6.30
CA HIS A 9 5.46 14.97 6.02
C HIS A 9 5.79 15.96 7.15
N SER A 10 6.01 15.46 8.37
CA SER A 10 6.38 16.29 9.54
C SER A 10 7.68 17.05 9.36
N ILE A 11 8.59 16.56 8.50
CA ILE A 11 9.84 17.29 8.18
C ILE A 11 9.61 18.57 7.36
N LEU A 12 8.40 18.76 6.81
CA LEU A 12 7.98 19.98 6.11
C LEU A 12 7.35 21.00 7.04
N SER A 13 7.45 20.82 8.36
CA SER A 13 6.94 21.78 9.34
C SER A 13 7.78 23.05 9.32
N GLU A 14 7.17 24.19 9.63
CA GLU A 14 7.83 25.51 9.66
C GLU A 14 8.93 25.62 10.71
N ASN A 15 8.96 24.70 11.68
CA ASN A 15 9.97 24.66 12.75
C ASN A 15 11.29 24.04 12.31
N ILE A 16 11.35 23.45 11.10
CA ILE A 16 12.55 22.81 10.56
C ILE A 16 13.14 23.71 9.48
N THR A 17 14.38 24.12 9.68
CA THR A 17 15.12 24.93 8.71
C THR A 17 16.29 24.15 8.14
N PHE A 18 16.50 24.27 6.84
CA PHE A 18 17.60 23.62 6.13
C PHE A 18 18.60 24.71 5.69
N ASN A 19 19.83 24.64 6.18
CA ASN A 19 20.85 25.65 5.87
C ASN A 19 21.37 25.55 4.42
N ASN A 20 21.54 24.33 3.92
CA ASN A 20 22.06 24.09 2.57
C ASN A 20 21.44 22.81 1.98
N LEU A 21 20.17 22.91 1.58
CA LEU A 21 19.42 21.80 1.04
C LEU A 21 19.75 21.60 -0.45
N GLY A 22 20.48 20.54 -0.78
CA GLY A 22 20.90 20.25 -2.15
C GLY A 22 19.99 19.27 -2.88
N LEU A 23 19.36 18.34 -2.16
CA LEU A 23 18.51 17.28 -2.74
C LEU A 23 17.30 16.99 -1.88
N ILE A 24 16.15 16.88 -2.52
CA ILE A 24 14.89 16.43 -1.91
C ILE A 24 14.47 15.13 -2.63
N ILE A 25 14.29 14.06 -1.89
CA ILE A 25 13.75 12.80 -2.41
C ILE A 25 12.34 12.63 -1.87
N ILE A 26 11.39 12.41 -2.77
CA ILE A 26 9.96 12.23 -2.45
C ILE A 26 9.54 10.87 -2.93
N ASP A 27 9.15 10.00 -2.01
CA ASP A 27 8.55 8.73 -2.34
C ASP A 27 7.02 8.85 -2.31
N GLU A 28 6.35 8.17 -3.27
CA GLU A 28 4.88 8.19 -3.41
C GLU A 28 4.28 9.61 -3.46
N GLU A 29 4.78 10.47 -4.38
CA GLU A 29 4.34 11.88 -4.54
C GLU A 29 2.81 12.04 -4.63
N GLN A 30 2.09 11.03 -5.10
CA GLN A 30 0.63 11.04 -5.19
C GLN A 30 -0.06 11.06 -3.81
N SER A 31 0.62 10.62 -2.76
CA SER A 31 0.11 10.65 -1.38
C SER A 31 0.15 12.06 -0.76
N PHE A 32 0.88 12.99 -1.39
CA PHE A 32 1.02 14.35 -0.90
C PHE A 32 -0.19 15.22 -1.26
N GLY A 33 -0.78 15.86 -0.25
CA GLY A 33 -1.83 16.85 -0.44
C GLY A 33 -1.30 18.15 -1.06
N VAL A 34 -2.21 19.06 -1.41
CA VAL A 34 -1.89 20.35 -2.04
C VAL A 34 -0.96 21.19 -1.16
N GLU A 35 -1.23 21.27 0.13
CA GLU A 35 -0.45 22.04 1.09
C GLU A 35 1.02 21.56 1.19
N GLN A 36 1.22 20.23 1.24
CA GLN A 36 2.56 19.65 1.26
C GLN A 36 3.33 19.96 -0.04
N LYS A 37 2.64 19.89 -1.18
CA LYS A 37 3.23 20.23 -2.48
C LYS A 37 3.63 21.70 -2.56
N GLU A 38 2.87 22.61 -1.97
CA GLU A 38 3.21 24.02 -1.91
C GLU A 38 4.42 24.27 -1.01
N LYS A 39 4.50 23.62 0.15
CA LYS A 39 5.68 23.68 1.03
C LYS A 39 6.93 23.17 0.32
N LEU A 40 6.84 22.06 -0.40
CA LEU A 40 7.94 21.54 -1.21
C LEU A 40 8.38 22.53 -2.31
N LYS A 41 7.44 23.23 -2.96
CA LYS A 41 7.77 24.25 -3.95
C LYS A 41 8.58 25.42 -3.34
N LYS A 42 8.30 25.79 -2.10
CA LYS A 42 9.05 26.86 -1.39
C LYS A 42 10.49 26.44 -1.08
N LEU A 43 10.73 25.14 -0.86
CA LEU A 43 12.08 24.60 -0.64
C LEU A 43 12.87 24.43 -1.95
N LYS A 44 12.16 24.35 -3.09
CA LYS A 44 12.70 24.01 -4.41
C LYS A 44 13.74 24.99 -4.99
N PRO A 45 13.72 26.31 -4.77
CA PRO A 45 14.60 27.24 -5.51
C PRO A 45 16.08 26.86 -5.48
N ASN A 46 16.52 26.18 -4.42
CA ASN A 46 17.93 25.86 -4.19
C ASN A 46 18.23 24.35 -4.12
N ALA A 47 17.27 23.48 -4.42
CA ALA A 47 17.45 22.03 -4.29
C ALA A 47 16.99 21.26 -5.52
N ASN A 48 17.72 20.21 -5.88
CA ASN A 48 17.25 19.22 -6.85
C ASN A 48 16.11 18.37 -6.25
N ILE A 49 15.17 17.96 -7.08
CA ILE A 49 14.07 17.10 -6.63
C ILE A 49 14.07 15.82 -7.43
N LEU A 50 14.09 14.69 -6.69
CA LEU A 50 13.86 13.35 -7.21
C LEU A 50 12.54 12.83 -6.67
N THR A 51 11.60 12.52 -7.56
CA THR A 51 10.33 11.89 -7.18
C THR A 51 10.32 10.44 -7.59
N LEU A 52 9.88 9.57 -6.70
CA LEU A 52 9.74 8.14 -6.91
C LEU A 52 8.25 7.78 -6.91
N SER A 53 7.85 6.86 -7.77
CA SER A 53 6.50 6.30 -7.78
C SER A 53 6.51 4.87 -8.30
N ALA A 54 5.79 3.99 -7.62
CA ALA A 54 5.58 2.62 -8.07
C ALA A 54 4.37 2.48 -9.01
N THR A 55 3.52 3.51 -9.11
CA THR A 55 2.34 3.47 -9.97
C THR A 55 2.72 3.73 -11.42
N PRO A 56 2.25 2.89 -12.37
CA PRO A 56 2.56 3.09 -13.79
C PRO A 56 1.93 4.39 -14.30
N ILE A 57 2.77 5.23 -14.90
CA ILE A 57 2.31 6.45 -15.59
C ILE A 57 1.83 6.04 -16.99
N PRO A 58 0.59 6.32 -17.40
CA PRO A 58 0.11 6.05 -18.76
C PRO A 58 1.01 6.70 -19.82
N ARG A 59 1.24 6.00 -20.95
CA ARG A 59 2.14 6.46 -22.02
C ARG A 59 1.81 7.87 -22.53
N THR A 60 0.54 8.23 -22.60
CA THR A 60 0.09 9.58 -22.99
C THR A 60 0.53 10.66 -22.02
N LEU A 61 0.45 10.39 -20.71
CA LEU A 61 0.97 11.27 -19.66
C LEU A 61 2.49 11.32 -19.67
N GLN A 62 3.17 10.21 -19.93
CA GLN A 62 4.61 10.18 -20.09
C GLN A 62 5.09 11.14 -21.18
N SER A 63 4.47 11.10 -22.36
CA SER A 63 4.84 11.98 -23.47
C SER A 63 4.65 13.45 -23.15
N SER A 64 3.63 13.79 -22.36
CA SER A 64 3.37 15.17 -21.94
C SER A 64 4.33 15.63 -20.84
N LEU A 65 4.81 14.72 -19.98
CA LEU A 65 5.73 15.03 -18.89
C LEU A 65 7.19 15.09 -19.32
N LEU A 66 7.57 14.36 -20.38
CA LEU A 66 8.95 14.37 -20.94
C LEU A 66 9.43 15.77 -21.38
N ASN A 67 8.50 16.65 -21.72
CA ASN A 67 8.82 18.05 -22.06
C ASN A 67 8.97 18.96 -20.83
N LEU A 68 8.62 18.47 -19.62
CA LEU A 68 8.58 19.25 -18.40
C LEU A 68 9.51 18.73 -17.31
N ARG A 69 9.87 17.44 -17.34
CA ARG A 69 10.73 16.76 -16.34
C ARG A 69 11.50 15.63 -17.00
N ASP A 70 12.71 15.40 -16.54
CA ASP A 70 13.46 14.19 -16.87
C ASP A 70 12.82 12.97 -16.19
N ILE A 71 12.56 11.90 -16.96
CA ILE A 71 11.92 10.69 -16.46
C ILE A 71 12.84 9.50 -16.72
N SER A 72 13.14 8.76 -15.65
CA SER A 72 13.84 7.48 -15.73
C SER A 72 12.89 6.34 -15.36
N LEU A 73 12.90 5.28 -16.17
CA LEU A 73 12.04 4.11 -15.96
C LEU A 73 12.88 2.88 -15.65
N ILE A 74 12.69 2.30 -14.47
CA ILE A 74 13.24 1.03 -14.08
C ILE A 74 12.31 -0.09 -14.58
N LYS A 75 12.67 -0.73 -15.71
CA LYS A 75 11.82 -1.76 -16.36
C LYS A 75 12.25 -3.18 -16.05
N THR A 76 13.47 -3.39 -15.61
CA THR A 76 14.01 -4.73 -15.33
C THR A 76 13.55 -5.19 -13.95
N PRO A 77 12.77 -6.25 -13.85
CA PRO A 77 12.37 -6.78 -12.56
C PRO A 77 13.57 -7.41 -11.83
N PRO A 78 13.54 -7.50 -10.49
CA PRO A 78 14.54 -8.24 -9.75
C PRO A 78 14.64 -9.70 -10.21
N VAL A 79 15.84 -10.27 -10.12
CA VAL A 79 16.07 -11.69 -10.40
C VAL A 79 15.24 -12.53 -9.44
N ASN A 80 14.56 -13.56 -9.96
CA ASN A 80 13.66 -14.47 -9.21
C ASN A 80 12.28 -13.91 -8.80
N ARG A 81 11.85 -12.77 -9.32
CA ARG A 81 10.47 -12.32 -9.09
C ARG A 81 9.49 -13.18 -9.91
N LEU A 82 8.68 -13.97 -9.23
CA LEU A 82 7.59 -14.71 -9.88
C LEU A 82 6.48 -13.74 -10.31
N ASN A 83 5.90 -14.00 -11.49
CA ASN A 83 4.78 -13.21 -11.98
C ASN A 83 3.53 -13.43 -11.10
N ILE A 84 2.81 -12.35 -10.81
CA ILE A 84 1.53 -12.41 -10.12
C ILE A 84 0.51 -13.03 -11.07
N LYS A 85 -0.20 -14.07 -10.60
CA LYS A 85 -1.33 -14.67 -11.30
C LYS A 85 -2.61 -14.02 -10.83
N THR A 86 -3.25 -13.25 -11.70
CA THR A 86 -4.50 -12.55 -11.37
C THR A 86 -5.69 -13.33 -11.90
N TYR A 87 -6.71 -13.50 -11.05
CA TYR A 87 -7.96 -14.17 -11.38
C TYR A 87 -9.14 -13.23 -11.11
N LEU A 88 -10.00 -13.07 -12.10
CA LEU A 88 -11.27 -12.38 -11.93
C LEU A 88 -12.36 -13.41 -11.66
N MET A 89 -13.12 -13.23 -10.58
CA MET A 89 -14.14 -14.19 -10.16
C MET A 89 -15.44 -13.50 -9.81
N ILE A 90 -16.55 -14.16 -10.11
CA ILE A 90 -17.86 -13.82 -9.55
C ILE A 90 -17.93 -14.47 -8.17
N GLY A 91 -18.24 -13.68 -7.13
CA GLY A 91 -18.07 -14.07 -5.72
C GLY A 91 -18.95 -15.21 -5.24
N GLU A 92 -18.51 -16.46 -5.47
CA GLU A 92 -19.08 -17.64 -4.84
C GLU A 92 -18.38 -17.94 -3.51
N GLU A 93 -19.14 -18.08 -2.44
CA GLU A 93 -18.60 -18.40 -1.09
C GLU A 93 -17.78 -19.70 -1.08
N ARG A 94 -18.23 -20.70 -1.86
CA ARG A 94 -17.54 -21.98 -1.99
C ARG A 94 -16.13 -21.81 -2.57
N LEU A 95 -15.99 -20.95 -3.56
CA LEU A 95 -14.70 -20.70 -4.23
C LEU A 95 -13.78 -19.88 -3.32
N LEU A 96 -14.33 -18.86 -2.65
CA LEU A 96 -13.59 -18.08 -1.65
C LEU A 96 -13.04 -18.99 -0.54
N LYS A 97 -13.87 -19.89 -0.02
CA LYS A 97 -13.46 -20.85 0.99
C LYS A 97 -12.30 -21.74 0.50
N LYS A 98 -12.40 -22.26 -0.72
CA LYS A 98 -11.35 -23.10 -1.32
C LYS A 98 -10.02 -22.34 -1.49
N ILE A 99 -10.06 -21.06 -1.89
CA ILE A 99 -8.86 -20.22 -2.03
C ILE A 99 -8.18 -20.04 -0.68
N ILE A 100 -8.94 -19.66 0.34
CA ILE A 100 -8.42 -19.46 1.70
C ILE A 100 -7.83 -20.77 2.24
N GLU A 101 -8.57 -21.88 2.16
CA GLU A 101 -8.09 -23.18 2.62
C GLU A 101 -6.81 -23.65 1.91
N ASN A 102 -6.69 -23.39 0.61
CA ASN A 102 -5.49 -23.74 -0.15
C ASN A 102 -4.27 -22.93 0.29
N GLU A 103 -4.46 -21.62 0.58
CA GLU A 103 -3.40 -20.77 1.08
C GLU A 103 -2.93 -21.22 2.47
N LEU A 104 -3.87 -21.53 3.36
CA LEU A 104 -3.57 -22.03 4.70
C LEU A 104 -2.82 -23.38 4.68
N LYS A 105 -3.19 -24.29 3.77
CA LYS A 105 -2.48 -25.58 3.60
C LYS A 105 -1.00 -25.40 3.27
N ARG A 106 -0.65 -24.39 2.52
CA ARG A 106 0.76 -24.08 2.21
C ARG A 106 1.43 -23.13 3.22
N LYS A 107 0.75 -22.87 4.34
CA LYS A 107 1.21 -21.97 5.43
C LYS A 107 1.48 -20.54 4.98
N GLY A 108 0.82 -20.10 3.91
CA GLY A 108 0.84 -18.71 3.45
C GLY A 108 -0.15 -17.85 4.21
N GLN A 109 0.02 -16.54 4.12
CA GLN A 109 -0.91 -15.55 4.68
C GLN A 109 -1.68 -14.85 3.57
N ILE A 110 -2.82 -14.26 3.93
CA ILE A 110 -3.77 -13.66 2.99
C ILE A 110 -4.05 -12.22 3.38
N PHE A 111 -3.93 -11.30 2.41
CA PHE A 111 -4.60 -10.01 2.48
C PHE A 111 -6.00 -10.11 1.87
N PHE A 112 -7.00 -9.69 2.62
CA PHE A 112 -8.34 -9.50 2.10
C PHE A 112 -8.70 -8.02 2.16
N VAL A 113 -8.76 -7.37 1.00
CA VAL A 113 -8.92 -5.93 0.89
C VAL A 113 -10.31 -5.58 0.38
N THR A 114 -10.91 -4.57 0.98
CA THR A 114 -12.24 -4.06 0.61
C THR A 114 -12.25 -2.53 0.63
N PRO A 115 -13.06 -1.86 -0.21
CA PRO A 115 -12.99 -0.40 -0.34
C PRO A 115 -13.53 0.37 0.87
N ARG A 116 -14.46 -0.22 1.64
CA ARG A 116 -15.21 0.49 2.68
C ARG A 116 -15.19 -0.25 4.02
N ILE A 117 -15.21 0.51 5.12
CA ILE A 117 -15.30 -0.06 6.48
C ILE A 117 -16.57 -0.89 6.67
N GLN A 118 -17.70 -0.48 6.07
CA GLN A 118 -18.95 -1.25 6.14
C GLN A 118 -18.80 -2.65 5.53
N ASP A 119 -18.07 -2.74 4.40
CA ASP A 119 -17.78 -4.04 3.76
C ASP A 119 -16.91 -4.92 4.66
N VAL A 120 -15.96 -4.32 5.42
CA VAL A 120 -15.15 -5.04 6.42
C VAL A 120 -16.06 -5.69 7.47
N ILE A 121 -17.00 -4.93 8.02
CA ILE A 121 -17.92 -5.40 9.07
C ILE A 121 -18.82 -6.52 8.55
N GLU A 122 -19.34 -6.40 7.33
CA GLU A 122 -20.15 -7.42 6.68
C GLU A 122 -19.36 -8.71 6.44
N LEU A 123 -18.14 -8.58 5.92
CA LEU A 123 -17.24 -9.72 5.67
C LEU A 123 -16.85 -10.41 6.97
N GLU A 124 -16.58 -9.66 8.02
CA GLU A 124 -16.26 -10.23 9.33
C GLU A 124 -17.41 -11.11 9.86
N LYS A 125 -18.65 -10.66 9.74
CA LYS A 125 -19.85 -11.45 10.11
C LYS A 125 -19.97 -12.73 9.28
N ARG A 126 -19.65 -12.64 7.98
CA ARG A 126 -19.64 -13.80 7.08
C ARG A 126 -18.51 -14.77 7.43
N PHE A 127 -17.32 -14.28 7.70
CA PHE A 127 -16.16 -15.12 8.06
C PHE A 127 -16.38 -15.89 9.35
N LYS A 128 -16.97 -15.28 10.37
CA LYS A 128 -17.38 -15.95 11.62
C LYS A 128 -18.31 -17.15 11.37
N LYS A 129 -19.16 -17.07 10.34
CA LYS A 129 -20.08 -18.16 9.98
C LYS A 129 -19.42 -19.24 9.11
N LEU A 130 -18.57 -18.81 8.16
CA LEU A 130 -17.99 -19.71 7.17
C LEU A 130 -16.75 -20.46 7.67
N PHE A 131 -15.97 -19.83 8.54
CA PHE A 131 -14.68 -20.33 8.99
C PHE A 131 -14.63 -20.38 10.53
N LYS A 132 -14.86 -21.56 11.10
CA LYS A 132 -14.82 -21.74 12.57
C LYS A 132 -13.41 -21.62 13.15
N ASN A 133 -12.38 -21.96 12.35
CA ASN A 133 -10.99 -22.08 12.80
C ASN A 133 -10.03 -21.15 12.05
N LEU A 134 -10.53 -20.13 11.33
CA LEU A 134 -9.69 -19.16 10.66
C LEU A 134 -9.20 -18.12 11.68
N ASN A 135 -7.90 -18.01 11.79
CA ASN A 135 -7.29 -16.99 12.61
C ASN A 135 -7.09 -15.71 11.78
N TYR A 136 -7.94 -14.73 11.98
CA TYR A 136 -7.89 -13.48 11.22
C TYR A 136 -7.90 -12.25 12.11
N SER A 137 -7.35 -11.18 11.60
CA SER A 137 -7.40 -9.85 12.20
C SER A 137 -8.08 -8.86 11.27
N VAL A 138 -8.60 -7.79 11.85
CA VAL A 138 -9.29 -6.73 11.11
C VAL A 138 -8.58 -5.40 11.33
N ILE A 139 -8.38 -4.63 10.25
CA ILE A 139 -7.77 -3.30 10.29
C ILE A 139 -8.54 -2.30 9.43
N HIS A 140 -8.78 -1.11 9.95
CA HIS A 140 -9.40 0.01 9.24
C HIS A 140 -9.10 1.35 9.94
N SER A 141 -9.33 2.46 9.25
CA SER A 141 -8.95 3.82 9.69
C SER A 141 -9.62 4.33 10.98
N LYS A 142 -10.67 3.66 11.46
CA LYS A 142 -11.33 4.05 12.73
C LYS A 142 -10.70 3.40 13.96
N LEU A 143 -9.73 2.50 13.78
CA LEU A 143 -8.98 1.92 14.90
C LEU A 143 -7.95 2.93 15.41
N ASN A 144 -7.64 2.85 16.70
CA ASN A 144 -6.54 3.63 17.25
C ASN A 144 -5.17 3.06 16.82
N SER A 145 -4.15 3.91 16.81
CA SER A 145 -2.81 3.55 16.33
C SER A 145 -2.23 2.34 17.06
N SER A 146 -2.39 2.26 18.39
CA SER A 146 -1.86 1.14 19.17
C SER A 146 -2.49 -0.21 18.82
N THR A 147 -3.78 -0.22 18.46
CA THR A 147 -4.47 -1.43 17.96
C THR A 147 -3.97 -1.79 16.56
N ILE A 148 -3.78 -0.80 15.69
CA ILE A 148 -3.22 -0.99 14.35
C ILE A 148 -1.85 -1.64 14.43
N ASP A 149 -0.95 -1.08 15.26
CA ASP A 149 0.40 -1.61 15.48
C ASP A 149 0.38 -3.05 15.99
N LYS A 150 -0.51 -3.34 16.96
CA LYS A 150 -0.68 -4.70 17.48
C LYS A 150 -1.13 -5.68 16.38
N VAL A 151 -2.13 -5.30 15.59
CA VAL A 151 -2.63 -6.14 14.50
C VAL A 151 -1.55 -6.42 13.47
N TYR A 152 -0.77 -5.42 13.08
CA TYR A 152 0.36 -5.62 12.17
C TYR A 152 1.41 -6.54 12.78
N ASN A 153 1.81 -6.33 14.04
CA ASN A 153 2.79 -7.18 14.72
C ASN A 153 2.33 -8.64 14.82
N ASP A 154 1.05 -8.87 15.10
CA ASP A 154 0.47 -10.22 15.16
C ASP A 154 0.43 -10.87 13.76
N PHE A 155 0.17 -10.09 12.72
CA PHE A 155 0.21 -10.57 11.35
C PHE A 155 1.64 -10.85 10.86
N PHE A 156 2.59 -9.96 11.09
CA PHE A 156 4.01 -10.16 10.76
C PHE A 156 4.62 -11.36 11.49
N SER A 157 4.24 -11.57 12.76
CA SER A 157 4.71 -12.73 13.55
C SER A 157 3.95 -14.03 13.26
N LYS A 158 3.13 -14.06 12.20
CA LYS A 158 2.33 -15.21 11.77
C LYS A 158 1.36 -15.75 12.83
N LYS A 159 0.95 -14.91 13.77
CA LYS A 159 -0.10 -15.27 14.72
C LYS A 159 -1.50 -15.22 14.08
N THR A 160 -1.66 -14.53 12.97
CA THR A 160 -2.89 -14.48 12.19
C THR A 160 -2.62 -14.85 10.74
N ASP A 161 -3.54 -15.58 10.16
CA ASP A 161 -3.43 -16.15 8.80
C ASP A 161 -4.01 -15.22 7.74
N LEU A 162 -5.00 -14.41 8.11
CA LEU A 162 -5.68 -13.50 7.20
C LEU A 162 -5.83 -12.11 7.83
N LEU A 163 -5.48 -11.08 7.08
CA LEU A 163 -5.72 -9.70 7.44
C LEU A 163 -6.84 -9.14 6.56
N LEU A 164 -7.98 -8.85 7.17
CA LEU A 164 -9.12 -8.17 6.55
C LEU A 164 -8.97 -6.67 6.73
N SER A 165 -8.83 -5.93 5.64
CA SER A 165 -8.54 -4.50 5.70
C SER A 165 -9.34 -3.67 4.69
N THR A 166 -9.40 -2.38 4.94
CA THR A 166 -9.66 -1.40 3.88
C THR A 166 -8.37 -1.16 3.08
N ALA A 167 -8.41 -0.29 2.06
CA ALA A 167 -7.25 0.10 1.24
C ALA A 167 -6.09 0.78 2.03
N MET A 168 -6.11 0.69 3.36
CA MET A 168 -5.08 1.21 4.26
C MET A 168 -3.84 0.34 4.38
N ILE A 169 -3.74 -0.75 3.59
CA ILE A 169 -2.48 -1.50 3.57
C ILE A 169 -1.43 -0.54 3.01
N GLU A 170 -0.53 -0.12 3.88
CA GLU A 170 0.50 0.85 3.52
C GLU A 170 1.36 0.32 2.39
N SER A 171 1.53 1.13 1.35
CA SER A 171 2.51 0.88 0.30
C SER A 171 3.89 0.75 0.94
N GLY A 172 4.70 -0.19 0.45
CA GLY A 172 6.06 -0.40 0.96
C GLY A 172 6.20 -1.48 2.05
N LEU A 173 5.11 -2.12 2.50
CA LEU A 173 5.22 -3.28 3.38
C LEU A 173 5.59 -4.53 2.57
N ASP A 174 6.79 -5.04 2.77
CA ASP A 174 7.22 -6.33 2.24
C ASP A 174 6.97 -7.44 3.26
N ILE A 175 5.92 -8.24 3.03
CA ILE A 175 5.59 -9.39 3.87
C ILE A 175 5.77 -10.66 3.05
N SER A 176 6.93 -11.26 3.16
CA SER A 176 7.38 -12.39 2.36
C SER A 176 6.43 -13.60 2.38
N ASN A 177 5.58 -13.73 3.41
CA ASN A 177 4.66 -14.86 3.58
C ASN A 177 3.24 -14.61 3.05
N VAL A 178 2.93 -13.37 2.64
CA VAL A 178 1.64 -13.03 2.04
C VAL A 178 1.70 -13.31 0.54
N ASN A 179 1.20 -14.46 0.15
CA ASN A 179 1.24 -14.93 -1.24
C ASN A 179 -0.09 -14.75 -1.97
N THR A 180 -1.15 -14.44 -1.25
CA THR A 180 -2.49 -14.25 -1.84
C THR A 180 -3.09 -12.93 -1.37
N ILE A 181 -3.54 -12.13 -2.33
CA ILE A 181 -4.38 -10.96 -2.09
C ILE A 181 -5.75 -11.20 -2.70
N ILE A 182 -6.80 -10.94 -1.93
CA ILE A 182 -8.19 -11.01 -2.37
C ILE A 182 -8.77 -9.60 -2.31
N ILE A 183 -9.24 -9.10 -3.45
CA ILE A 183 -9.80 -7.75 -3.55
C ILE A 183 -11.30 -7.87 -3.76
N ASN A 184 -12.07 -7.43 -2.79
CA ASN A 184 -13.53 -7.39 -2.86
C ASN A 184 -13.99 -6.09 -3.52
N LYS A 185 -14.97 -6.18 -4.42
CA LYS A 185 -15.52 -5.03 -5.16
C LYS A 185 -14.42 -4.20 -5.87
N PRO A 186 -13.57 -4.82 -6.70
CA PRO A 186 -12.42 -4.15 -7.32
C PRO A 186 -12.82 -2.94 -8.17
N TYR A 187 -14.03 -2.90 -8.68
CA TYR A 187 -14.58 -1.78 -9.46
C TYR A 187 -14.77 -0.48 -8.67
N LEU A 188 -14.65 -0.52 -7.34
CA LEU A 188 -14.69 0.66 -6.47
C LEU A 188 -13.30 1.21 -6.14
N PHE A 189 -12.25 0.57 -6.60
CA PHE A 189 -10.87 1.04 -6.46
C PHE A 189 -10.43 1.83 -7.68
N GLY A 190 -9.63 2.85 -7.48
CA GLY A 190 -8.90 3.49 -8.56
C GLY A 190 -7.85 2.56 -9.15
N LEU A 191 -7.50 2.76 -10.43
CA LEU A 191 -6.53 1.91 -11.12
C LEU A 191 -5.16 1.90 -10.40
N SER A 192 -4.71 3.07 -9.93
CA SER A 192 -3.48 3.20 -9.14
C SER A 192 -3.49 2.48 -7.79
N GLN A 193 -4.67 2.18 -7.25
CA GLN A 193 -4.81 1.42 -6.01
C GLN A 193 -4.78 -0.09 -6.23
N LEU A 194 -5.04 -0.54 -7.46
CA LEU A 194 -5.02 -1.95 -7.82
C LEU A 194 -3.62 -2.43 -8.24
N TYR A 195 -2.73 -1.51 -8.59
CA TYR A 195 -1.31 -1.75 -8.91
C TYR A 195 -0.40 -1.44 -7.73
#